data_37347a8aa1ae6c384a19b87358d27d1d
#
_entry.id   37347a8aa1ae6c384a19b87358d27d1d
#
_cell.length_a   1.000
_cell.length_b   1.000
_cell.length_c   1.000
_cell.angle_alpha   90.00
_cell.angle_beta   90.00
_cell.angle_gamma   90.00
#
_symmetry.space_group_name_H-M   'P 1'
#
loop_
_entity.id
_entity.type
_entity.pdbx_description
1 polymer ?
#
loop_
_entity_poly.entity_id
_entity_poly.type
_entity_poly.pdbx_seq_one_letter_code
_entity_poly.pdbx_strand_id
1 'polypeptide(L)'
;MKFTSKNRCTWFDNSRAKETLDIMQGLYETHKLLTYPRTDNRYLSDEHFTQAGDIADAIGATLPELATATAGMDKTQKHKAFNASKIEAHHAIIPTTKSGKGVQLNEKERNVYSIVATHFIGLFYPDAIRNKTKTYFSIEDHVFTATQSVLVQKGWEVLGKDTEEDNAQDEEVQTGFDLSMLQVNDDGVCESASIDKKATTPPRYFTDSTLLAAMTRAAKFIDDPDLRKALEAKDEGSSDQGSIGTEATRAGILEKLAANTGLVSIEKEKGYTELVWKTTKQGQEFCAALPPEVIKPNISALWAEKQAQIKSGEMTINDFIKENDDYIHTLISDLQQKGLNISSNAIPCPACGNGVLRRIKGANGFFWGCSGYPGCKTSFPDKDGKPLTEKQPAGGASDRLDVPCPSCNKEILVRPKGFFCTGCDFKLWSEIAGKKITSTQVETLIKKGKTGSLKGFTSTKTGKKFDAALVLQDKNTGKVGFEFAKK
;
A
#
# COMPACT_ATOMS: atom_id res chain seq x y z
N MET A 1 -16.57 -21.79 2.24
CA MET A 1 -15.65 -20.81 2.84
C MET A 1 -15.01 -20.01 1.70
N LYS A 2 -15.40 -18.75 1.49
CA LYS A 2 -14.96 -17.94 0.35
C LYS A 2 -13.88 -16.92 0.78
N PHE A 3 -12.90 -17.32 1.56
CA PHE A 3 -11.85 -16.41 1.98
C PHE A 3 -10.52 -16.84 1.38
N THR A 4 -9.97 -16.02 0.51
CA THR A 4 -8.54 -16.07 0.24
C THR A 4 -7.86 -15.46 1.47
N SER A 5 -6.95 -16.18 2.10
CA SER A 5 -6.19 -15.73 3.28
C SER A 5 -5.55 -14.33 3.08
N LYS A 6 -5.20 -13.99 1.84
CA LYS A 6 -4.66 -12.69 1.46
C LYS A 6 -5.60 -11.50 1.70
N ASN A 7 -6.92 -11.65 1.47
CA ASN A 7 -7.86 -10.54 1.64
C ASN A 7 -8.11 -10.19 3.11
N ARG A 8 -7.95 -11.15 4.03
CA ARG A 8 -8.16 -10.93 5.47
C ARG A 8 -6.92 -10.35 6.17
N CYS A 9 -5.72 -10.61 5.65
CA CYS A 9 -4.49 -10.07 6.22
C CYS A 9 -4.37 -8.55 6.07
N THR A 10 -4.89 -7.98 4.97
CA THR A 10 -4.91 -6.52 4.77
C THR A 10 -5.87 -5.80 5.72
N TRP A 11 -6.90 -6.49 6.20
CA TRP A 11 -7.91 -5.95 7.12
C TRP A 11 -7.36 -5.70 8.53
N PHE A 12 -6.53 -6.61 9.05
CA PHE A 12 -6.10 -6.54 10.45
C PHE A 12 -4.99 -5.54 10.73
N ASP A 13 -4.11 -5.26 9.76
CA ASP A 13 -2.88 -4.50 10.01
C ASP A 13 -2.71 -3.23 9.15
N ASN A 14 -3.71 -2.81 8.36
CA ASN A 14 -3.52 -1.81 7.30
C ASN A 14 -2.32 -2.13 6.35
N SER A 15 -1.92 -3.39 6.29
CA SER A 15 -0.82 -3.83 5.43
C SER A 15 -1.25 -3.79 3.97
N ARG A 16 -0.36 -3.29 3.10
CA ARG A 16 -0.59 -3.30 1.66
C ARG A 16 -0.49 -4.74 1.13
N ALA A 17 -1.21 -5.02 0.04
CA ALA A 17 -1.24 -6.35 -0.57
C ALA A 17 0.16 -6.94 -0.84
N LYS A 18 1.11 -6.10 -1.28
CA LYS A 18 2.50 -6.52 -1.51
C LYS A 18 3.21 -6.86 -0.21
N GLU A 19 3.03 -6.06 0.84
CA GLU A 19 3.63 -6.32 2.16
C GLU A 19 3.14 -7.65 2.74
N THR A 20 1.82 -7.92 2.63
CA THR A 20 1.25 -9.21 3.05
C THR A 20 1.88 -10.38 2.31
N LEU A 21 2.05 -10.24 0.99
CA LEU A 21 2.70 -11.28 0.17
C LEU A 21 4.16 -11.50 0.60
N ASP A 22 4.90 -10.43 0.89
CA ASP A 22 6.31 -10.52 1.32
C ASP A 22 6.44 -11.19 2.70
N ILE A 23 5.52 -10.89 3.62
CA ILE A 23 5.44 -11.57 4.93
C ILE A 23 5.17 -13.07 4.73
N MET A 24 4.19 -13.43 3.89
CA MET A 24 3.89 -14.83 3.60
C MET A 24 5.07 -15.54 2.94
N GLN A 25 5.81 -14.85 2.06
CA GLN A 25 7.02 -15.36 1.43
C GLN A 25 8.12 -15.62 2.49
N GLY A 26 8.30 -14.72 3.46
CA GLY A 26 9.21 -14.91 4.59
C GLY A 26 8.84 -16.10 5.47
N LEU A 27 7.55 -16.25 5.78
CA LEU A 27 7.03 -17.40 6.53
C LEU A 27 7.27 -18.73 5.79
N TYR A 28 7.20 -18.73 4.45
CA TYR A 28 7.50 -19.88 3.61
C TYR A 28 9.00 -20.14 3.45
N GLU A 29 9.77 -19.13 3.02
CA GLU A 29 11.17 -19.32 2.63
C GLU A 29 12.13 -19.36 3.81
N THR A 30 11.96 -18.44 4.77
CA THR A 30 12.88 -18.27 5.90
C THR A 30 12.48 -19.16 7.07
N HIS A 31 11.21 -19.06 7.48
CA HIS A 31 10.73 -19.75 8.67
C HIS A 31 10.27 -21.18 8.38
N LYS A 32 9.88 -21.48 7.13
CA LYS A 32 9.31 -22.78 6.72
C LYS A 32 8.04 -23.15 7.49
N LEU A 33 7.27 -22.16 7.92
CA LEU A 33 6.05 -22.33 8.72
C LEU A 33 4.78 -22.40 7.89
N LEU A 34 4.80 -21.87 6.65
CA LEU A 34 3.70 -21.95 5.70
C LEU A 34 4.12 -22.71 4.44
N THR A 35 3.14 -23.21 3.71
CA THR A 35 3.32 -23.74 2.36
C THR A 35 3.42 -22.61 1.34
N TYR A 36 3.67 -22.92 0.07
CA TYR A 36 3.92 -21.95 -1.00
C TYR A 36 2.81 -20.89 -1.11
N PRO A 37 3.15 -19.58 -1.02
CA PRO A 37 2.14 -18.53 -0.83
C PRO A 37 1.52 -17.99 -2.12
N ARG A 38 2.03 -18.36 -3.30
CA ARG A 38 1.56 -17.83 -4.60
C ARG A 38 0.67 -18.83 -5.30
N THR A 39 -0.44 -19.18 -4.68
CA THR A 39 -1.43 -20.10 -5.21
C THR A 39 -2.83 -19.51 -5.13
N ASP A 40 -3.66 -19.81 -6.10
CA ASP A 40 -5.10 -19.54 -6.13
C ASP A 40 -5.92 -20.76 -5.72
N ASN A 41 -5.26 -21.94 -5.58
CA ASN A 41 -5.91 -23.17 -5.23
C ASN A 41 -6.43 -23.14 -3.78
N ARG A 42 -7.59 -23.77 -3.57
CA ARG A 42 -8.29 -23.84 -2.26
C ARG A 42 -8.39 -25.26 -1.73
N TYR A 43 -7.83 -26.22 -2.47
CA TYR A 43 -7.92 -27.62 -2.16
C TYR A 43 -6.62 -28.16 -1.58
N LEU A 44 -6.74 -29.22 -0.81
CA LEU A 44 -5.69 -29.92 -0.12
C LEU A 44 -5.70 -31.41 -0.52
N SER A 45 -4.55 -32.05 -0.45
CA SER A 45 -4.43 -33.49 -0.72
C SER A 45 -4.85 -34.34 0.48
N ASP A 46 -5.01 -35.63 0.27
CA ASP A 46 -5.28 -36.62 1.31
C ASP A 46 -4.10 -36.73 2.30
N GLU A 47 -2.89 -36.49 1.82
CA GLU A 47 -1.69 -36.43 2.67
C GLU A 47 -1.79 -35.31 3.70
N HIS A 48 -2.25 -34.13 3.30
CA HIS A 48 -2.46 -33.01 4.25
C HIS A 48 -3.53 -33.31 5.30
N PHE A 49 -4.54 -34.12 4.95
CA PHE A 49 -5.51 -34.61 5.92
C PHE A 49 -4.87 -35.59 6.92
N THR A 50 -4.04 -36.49 6.45
CA THR A 50 -3.31 -37.44 7.30
C THR A 50 -2.35 -36.73 8.26
N GLN A 51 -1.69 -35.68 7.80
CA GLN A 51 -0.76 -34.84 8.57
C GLN A 51 -1.45 -33.83 9.51
N ALA A 52 -2.78 -33.79 9.54
CA ALA A 52 -3.53 -32.77 10.29
C ALA A 52 -3.19 -32.75 11.79
N GLY A 53 -2.86 -33.90 12.38
CA GLY A 53 -2.39 -34.01 13.75
C GLY A 53 -1.08 -33.28 13.99
N ASP A 54 -0.08 -33.59 13.18
CA ASP A 54 1.26 -33.00 13.29
C ASP A 54 1.23 -31.50 13.01
N ILE A 55 0.40 -31.07 12.06
CA ILE A 55 0.18 -29.65 11.77
C ILE A 55 -0.47 -28.93 12.97
N ALA A 56 -1.49 -29.56 13.63
CA ALA A 56 -2.14 -29.01 14.80
C ALA A 56 -1.16 -28.82 15.96
N ASP A 57 -0.29 -29.82 16.21
CA ASP A 57 0.74 -29.77 17.22
C ASP A 57 1.77 -28.66 16.93
N ALA A 58 2.17 -28.54 15.67
CA ALA A 58 3.07 -27.45 15.23
C ALA A 58 2.45 -26.06 15.39
N ILE A 59 1.15 -25.90 15.11
CA ILE A 59 0.41 -24.65 15.34
C ILE A 59 0.39 -24.34 16.83
N GLY A 60 -0.01 -25.26 17.69
CA GLY A 60 -0.08 -25.04 19.15
C GLY A 60 1.27 -24.73 19.77
N ALA A 61 2.36 -25.32 19.25
CA ALA A 61 3.72 -25.00 19.69
C ALA A 61 4.23 -23.64 19.18
N THR A 62 3.74 -23.16 18.02
CA THR A 62 4.10 -21.86 17.43
C THR A 62 3.27 -20.73 18.04
N LEU A 63 1.98 -20.93 18.22
CA LEU A 63 1.01 -20.01 18.79
C LEU A 63 0.24 -20.69 19.93
N PRO A 64 0.76 -20.63 21.17
CA PRO A 64 0.12 -21.28 22.33
C PRO A 64 -1.34 -20.85 22.58
N GLU A 65 -1.71 -19.64 22.16
CA GLU A 65 -3.09 -19.13 22.21
C GLU A 65 -4.06 -19.90 21.34
N LEU A 66 -3.60 -20.62 20.32
CA LEU A 66 -4.42 -21.51 19.49
C LEU A 66 -4.46 -22.96 19.97
N ALA A 67 -3.78 -23.30 21.08
CA ALA A 67 -3.71 -24.67 21.59
C ALA A 67 -5.09 -25.26 21.93
N THR A 68 -6.00 -24.47 22.53
CA THR A 68 -7.37 -24.89 22.76
C THR A 68 -8.14 -25.16 21.48
N ALA A 69 -7.94 -24.32 20.48
CA ALA A 69 -8.58 -24.48 19.16
C ALA A 69 -8.07 -25.73 18.43
N THR A 70 -6.76 -26.00 18.48
CA THR A 70 -6.20 -27.22 17.88
C THR A 70 -6.64 -28.50 18.58
N ALA A 71 -6.81 -28.45 19.92
CA ALA A 71 -7.35 -29.58 20.68
C ALA A 71 -8.83 -29.89 20.36
N GLY A 72 -9.60 -28.87 19.95
CA GLY A 72 -11.00 -29.01 19.55
C GLY A 72 -11.23 -29.50 18.11
N MET A 73 -10.18 -29.80 17.34
CA MET A 73 -10.28 -30.29 15.97
C MET A 73 -10.83 -31.72 15.91
N ASP A 74 -11.93 -31.92 15.18
CA ASP A 74 -12.41 -33.27 14.82
C ASP A 74 -11.66 -33.81 13.59
N LYS A 75 -10.60 -34.56 13.85
CA LYS A 75 -9.73 -35.14 12.82
C LYS A 75 -10.33 -36.38 12.13
N THR A 76 -11.55 -36.80 12.54
CA THR A 76 -12.26 -37.92 11.91
C THR A 76 -13.09 -37.50 10.69
N GLN A 77 -13.51 -36.21 10.67
CA GLN A 77 -14.29 -35.65 9.60
C GLN A 77 -13.40 -35.00 8.53
N LYS A 78 -13.48 -35.51 7.31
CA LYS A 78 -12.75 -34.96 6.17
C LYS A 78 -13.58 -33.88 5.48
N HIS A 79 -13.16 -32.62 5.64
CA HIS A 79 -13.81 -31.50 4.97
C HIS A 79 -13.65 -31.59 3.43
N LYS A 80 -14.64 -31.08 2.67
CA LYS A 80 -14.64 -31.07 1.19
C LYS A 80 -13.46 -30.34 0.52
N ALA A 81 -12.69 -29.56 1.27
CA ALA A 81 -11.45 -28.94 0.79
C ALA A 81 -10.33 -29.97 0.56
N PHE A 82 -10.37 -31.15 1.22
CA PHE A 82 -9.43 -32.24 0.97
C PHE A 82 -9.86 -33.03 -0.26
N ASN A 83 -9.47 -32.54 -1.42
CA ASN A 83 -9.83 -33.11 -2.73
C ASN A 83 -8.65 -33.00 -3.70
N ALA A 84 -7.86 -34.06 -3.79
CA ALA A 84 -6.66 -34.14 -4.63
C ALA A 84 -6.96 -33.97 -6.13
N SER A 85 -8.17 -34.37 -6.60
CA SER A 85 -8.52 -34.23 -8.02
C SER A 85 -8.66 -32.79 -8.51
N LYS A 86 -8.72 -31.81 -7.58
CA LYS A 86 -8.80 -30.38 -7.86
C LYS A 86 -7.48 -29.65 -7.63
N ILE A 87 -6.40 -30.36 -7.47
CA ILE A 87 -5.05 -29.83 -7.34
C ILE A 87 -4.30 -30.09 -8.64
N GLU A 88 -3.89 -29.01 -9.31
CA GLU A 88 -3.07 -29.08 -10.50
C GLU A 88 -1.58 -29.00 -10.16
N ALA A 89 -1.07 -27.77 -9.96
CA ALA A 89 0.35 -27.53 -9.68
C ALA A 89 0.61 -27.20 -8.20
N HIS A 90 -0.32 -26.50 -7.56
CA HIS A 90 -0.20 -26.03 -6.19
C HIS A 90 -1.50 -26.30 -5.40
N HIS A 91 -1.35 -26.56 -4.11
CA HIS A 91 -2.46 -26.70 -3.17
C HIS A 91 -2.69 -25.40 -2.37
N ALA A 92 -3.73 -25.38 -1.55
CA ALA A 92 -4.04 -24.23 -0.68
C ALA A 92 -2.89 -23.94 0.32
N ILE A 93 -2.81 -22.67 0.76
CA ILE A 93 -1.83 -22.24 1.74
C ILE A 93 -2.25 -22.73 3.12
N ILE A 94 -1.39 -23.51 3.78
CA ILE A 94 -1.60 -24.03 5.13
C ILE A 94 -0.33 -23.93 5.96
N PRO A 95 -0.40 -24.01 7.30
CA PRO A 95 0.78 -24.24 8.12
C PRO A 95 1.44 -25.58 7.77
N THR A 96 2.74 -25.65 7.98
CA THR A 96 3.51 -26.89 7.82
C THR A 96 3.55 -27.67 9.12
N THR A 97 4.08 -28.90 9.09
CA THR A 97 4.36 -29.71 10.27
C THR A 97 5.54 -29.18 11.09
N LYS A 98 6.24 -28.16 10.61
CA LYS A 98 7.37 -27.56 11.33
C LYS A 98 6.87 -26.70 12.50
N SER A 99 7.36 -27.02 13.70
CA SER A 99 7.12 -26.18 14.88
C SER A 99 7.92 -24.87 14.78
N GLY A 100 7.23 -23.76 15.05
CA GLY A 100 7.84 -22.45 15.21
C GLY A 100 8.30 -22.15 16.64
N LYS A 101 8.36 -23.15 17.52
CA LYS A 101 8.84 -22.99 18.90
C LYS A 101 10.27 -22.42 18.88
N GLY A 102 10.44 -21.25 19.52
CA GLY A 102 11.73 -20.55 19.56
C GLY A 102 12.01 -19.65 18.34
N VAL A 103 11.17 -19.66 17.33
CA VAL A 103 11.24 -18.70 16.22
C VAL A 103 10.64 -17.37 16.69
N GLN A 104 11.42 -16.29 16.55
CA GLN A 104 10.92 -14.96 16.87
C GLN A 104 10.19 -14.38 15.66
N LEU A 105 8.87 -14.51 15.65
CA LEU A 105 8.02 -13.85 14.67
C LEU A 105 7.74 -12.43 15.13
N ASN A 106 7.86 -11.46 14.22
CA ASN A 106 7.37 -10.12 14.48
C ASN A 106 5.82 -10.12 14.51
N GLU A 107 5.21 -9.01 14.93
CA GLU A 107 3.76 -8.89 15.09
C GLU A 107 3.01 -9.22 13.80
N LYS A 108 3.46 -8.68 12.65
CA LYS A 108 2.82 -8.91 11.35
C LYS A 108 2.94 -10.37 10.88
N GLU A 109 4.11 -10.98 11.05
CA GLU A 109 4.31 -12.40 10.75
C GLU A 109 3.42 -13.29 11.62
N ARG A 110 3.32 -12.96 12.92
CA ARG A 110 2.46 -13.67 13.85
C ARG A 110 0.98 -13.56 13.46
N ASN A 111 0.53 -12.36 13.09
CA ASN A 111 -0.86 -12.13 12.68
C ASN A 111 -1.18 -12.89 11.38
N VAL A 112 -0.33 -12.83 10.37
CA VAL A 112 -0.52 -13.57 9.10
C VAL A 112 -0.53 -15.07 9.35
N TYR A 113 0.42 -15.59 10.12
CA TYR A 113 0.45 -17.01 10.48
C TYR A 113 -0.81 -17.43 11.25
N SER A 114 -1.24 -16.64 12.24
CA SER A 114 -2.45 -16.88 13.03
C SER A 114 -3.70 -17.00 12.15
N ILE A 115 -3.86 -16.11 11.16
CA ILE A 115 -5.00 -16.16 10.24
C ILE A 115 -4.99 -17.46 9.42
N VAL A 116 -3.84 -17.83 8.85
CA VAL A 116 -3.73 -19.07 8.05
C VAL A 116 -3.97 -20.30 8.94
N ALA A 117 -3.40 -20.31 10.14
CA ALA A 117 -3.59 -21.39 11.13
C ALA A 117 -5.06 -21.53 11.54
N THR A 118 -5.74 -20.42 11.88
CA THR A 118 -7.15 -20.42 12.24
C THR A 118 -8.04 -20.97 11.11
N HIS A 119 -7.75 -20.60 9.86
CA HIS A 119 -8.50 -21.14 8.71
C HIS A 119 -8.27 -22.65 8.51
N PHE A 120 -7.03 -23.11 8.72
CA PHE A 120 -6.74 -24.54 8.67
C PHE A 120 -7.49 -25.30 9.76
N ILE A 121 -7.42 -24.82 11.01
CA ILE A 121 -8.15 -25.40 12.16
C ILE A 121 -9.66 -25.46 11.85
N GLY A 122 -10.22 -24.41 11.27
CA GLY A 122 -11.64 -24.32 10.94
C GLY A 122 -12.14 -25.39 9.96
N LEU A 123 -11.24 -26.05 9.19
CA LEU A 123 -11.61 -27.20 8.34
C LEU A 123 -12.02 -28.45 9.16
N PHE A 124 -11.68 -28.49 10.43
CA PHE A 124 -11.94 -29.60 11.35
C PHE A 124 -13.02 -29.27 12.40
N TYR A 125 -13.73 -28.16 12.19
CA TYR A 125 -14.89 -27.75 13.01
C TYR A 125 -16.18 -27.95 12.20
N PRO A 126 -17.32 -28.16 12.88
CA PRO A 126 -18.60 -28.26 12.20
C PRO A 126 -18.92 -27.01 11.37
N ASP A 127 -19.77 -27.15 10.38
CA ASP A 127 -20.30 -26.00 9.64
C ASP A 127 -21.11 -25.07 10.55
N ALA A 128 -21.01 -23.75 10.31
CA ALA A 128 -21.93 -22.80 10.89
C ALA A 128 -23.30 -22.93 10.22
N ILE A 129 -24.38 -23.06 11.03
CA ILE A 129 -25.73 -23.27 10.52
C ILE A 129 -26.58 -22.05 10.88
N ARG A 130 -27.21 -21.45 9.88
CA ARG A 130 -28.16 -20.35 10.02
C ARG A 130 -29.48 -20.70 9.38
N ASN A 131 -30.58 -20.53 10.12
CA ASN A 131 -31.92 -20.58 9.56
C ASN A 131 -32.27 -19.22 9.00
N LYS A 132 -32.57 -19.17 7.69
CA LYS A 132 -32.98 -17.95 7.01
C LYS A 132 -34.46 -18.05 6.65
N THR A 133 -35.29 -17.26 7.34
CA THR A 133 -36.72 -17.14 7.07
C THR A 133 -36.99 -15.91 6.22
N LYS A 134 -37.70 -16.06 5.11
CA LYS A 134 -38.14 -14.95 4.27
C LYS A 134 -39.68 -15.02 4.16
N THR A 135 -40.32 -13.96 4.61
CA THR A 135 -41.77 -13.86 4.64
C THR A 135 -42.24 -12.79 3.64
N TYR A 136 -43.38 -13.04 3.01
CA TYR A 136 -44.02 -12.13 2.11
C TYR A 136 -45.42 -11.78 2.67
N PHE A 137 -45.70 -10.51 2.80
CA PHE A 137 -46.99 -10.00 3.27
C PHE A 137 -47.65 -9.28 2.10
N SER A 138 -48.87 -9.70 1.73
CA SER A 138 -49.67 -9.05 0.69
C SER A 138 -50.71 -8.13 1.34
N ILE A 139 -50.70 -6.87 0.98
CA ILE A 139 -51.71 -5.87 1.42
C ILE A 139 -52.19 -5.21 0.16
N GLU A 140 -53.45 -5.49 -0.21
CA GLU A 140 -54.03 -5.12 -1.51
C GLU A 140 -53.07 -5.57 -2.67
N ASP A 141 -52.66 -4.65 -3.54
CA ASP A 141 -51.78 -4.93 -4.69
C ASP A 141 -50.27 -4.82 -4.35
N HIS A 142 -49.93 -4.64 -3.07
CA HIS A 142 -48.52 -4.45 -2.63
C HIS A 142 -48.01 -5.66 -1.87
N VAL A 143 -46.74 -6.04 -2.16
CA VAL A 143 -46.03 -7.10 -1.47
C VAL A 143 -44.87 -6.53 -0.65
N PHE A 144 -44.93 -6.76 0.64
CA PHE A 144 -43.87 -6.43 1.59
C PHE A 144 -43.05 -7.69 1.90
N THR A 145 -41.76 -7.54 2.13
CA THR A 145 -40.88 -8.67 2.48
C THR A 145 -40.17 -8.42 3.78
N ALA A 146 -40.10 -9.44 4.63
CA ALA A 146 -39.27 -9.47 5.82
C ALA A 146 -38.31 -10.65 5.73
N THR A 147 -37.09 -10.47 6.21
CA THR A 147 -36.05 -11.52 6.26
C THR A 147 -35.44 -11.57 7.63
N GLN A 148 -35.33 -12.76 8.20
CA GLN A 148 -34.68 -13.00 9.48
C GLN A 148 -33.64 -14.11 9.29
N SER A 149 -32.48 -13.97 9.92
CA SER A 149 -31.41 -14.97 9.92
C SER A 149 -31.02 -15.30 11.35
N VAL A 150 -31.28 -16.52 11.80
CA VAL A 150 -31.01 -16.99 13.16
C VAL A 150 -29.84 -17.96 13.13
N LEU A 151 -28.79 -17.68 13.92
CA LEU A 151 -27.67 -18.59 14.08
C LEU A 151 -28.08 -19.77 14.96
N VAL A 152 -28.12 -20.96 14.37
CA VAL A 152 -28.48 -22.22 15.06
C VAL A 152 -27.23 -22.90 15.66
N GLN A 153 -26.15 -22.90 14.89
CA GLN A 153 -24.89 -23.51 15.29
C GLN A 153 -23.73 -22.64 14.84
N LYS A 154 -22.89 -22.20 15.80
CA LYS A 154 -21.70 -21.38 15.51
C LYS A 154 -20.66 -22.15 14.67
N GLY A 155 -20.50 -23.43 14.88
CA GLY A 155 -19.51 -24.25 14.17
C GLY A 155 -18.12 -23.62 14.20
N TRP A 156 -17.45 -23.55 13.04
CA TRP A 156 -16.12 -22.93 12.90
C TRP A 156 -16.05 -21.43 13.24
N GLU A 157 -17.18 -20.73 13.33
CA GLU A 157 -17.22 -19.30 13.69
C GLU A 157 -16.78 -19.04 15.14
N VAL A 158 -16.78 -20.07 16.00
CA VAL A 158 -16.21 -19.95 17.36
C VAL A 158 -14.72 -19.61 17.38
N LEU A 159 -14.00 -19.83 16.27
CA LEU A 159 -12.59 -19.53 16.11
C LEU A 159 -12.33 -18.07 15.72
N GLY A 160 -13.35 -17.35 15.27
CA GLY A 160 -13.27 -15.92 14.94
C GLY A 160 -13.42 -15.09 16.22
N LYS A 161 -12.72 -13.96 16.32
CA LYS A 161 -13.14 -12.89 17.21
C LYS A 161 -14.46 -12.37 16.64
N ASP A 162 -15.49 -12.22 17.48
CA ASP A 162 -16.76 -11.61 17.13
C ASP A 162 -16.48 -10.19 16.61
N THR A 163 -16.22 -10.03 15.31
CA THR A 163 -16.20 -8.74 14.64
C THR A 163 -17.62 -8.51 14.15
N GLU A 164 -18.33 -7.64 14.84
CA GLU A 164 -19.69 -7.19 14.47
C GLU A 164 -19.78 -6.59 13.04
N GLU A 165 -18.63 -6.37 12.39
CA GLU A 165 -18.54 -5.72 11.08
C GLU A 165 -18.80 -6.63 9.86
N ASP A 166 -18.72 -7.95 9.98
CA ASP A 166 -19.02 -8.87 8.87
C ASP A 166 -20.53 -9.00 8.58
N ASN A 167 -21.38 -8.46 9.43
CA ASN A 167 -22.85 -8.51 9.31
C ASN A 167 -23.48 -7.27 8.63
N ALA A 168 -22.68 -6.30 8.19
CA ALA A 168 -23.18 -5.03 7.64
C ALA A 168 -23.86 -5.13 6.26
N GLN A 169 -23.99 -6.32 5.67
CA GLN A 169 -24.76 -6.53 4.42
C GLN A 169 -26.15 -7.16 4.63
N ASP A 170 -26.37 -7.79 5.77
CA ASP A 170 -27.71 -8.16 6.24
C ASP A 170 -28.02 -7.23 7.43
N GLU A 171 -28.65 -6.09 7.23
CA GLU A 171 -29.30 -5.34 8.30
C GLU A 171 -30.31 -6.31 8.93
N GLU A 172 -29.87 -7.10 9.92
CA GLU A 172 -30.76 -7.82 10.80
C GLU A 172 -31.53 -6.76 11.58
N VAL A 173 -32.69 -6.40 11.07
CA VAL A 173 -33.69 -5.77 11.90
C VAL A 173 -34.02 -6.83 12.95
N GLN A 174 -33.45 -6.72 14.16
CA GLN A 174 -33.89 -7.48 15.31
C GLN A 174 -35.32 -7.02 15.66
N THR A 175 -36.26 -7.54 14.89
CA THR A 175 -37.67 -7.51 15.29
C THR A 175 -37.74 -8.49 16.44
N GLY A 176 -38.27 -8.09 17.59
CA GLY A 176 -38.50 -8.97 18.73
C GLY A 176 -39.46 -10.14 18.47
N PHE A 177 -39.75 -10.39 17.19
CA PHE A 177 -40.69 -11.41 16.69
C PHE A 177 -39.92 -12.43 15.85
N ASP A 178 -40.18 -13.71 16.09
CA ASP A 178 -39.59 -14.83 15.31
C ASP A 178 -40.45 -15.10 14.08
N LEU A 179 -39.95 -14.70 12.90
CA LEU A 179 -40.62 -14.91 11.62
C LEU A 179 -40.86 -16.39 11.27
N SER A 180 -40.12 -17.32 11.92
CA SER A 180 -40.32 -18.76 11.69
C SER A 180 -41.64 -19.31 12.26
N MET A 181 -42.29 -18.55 13.14
CA MET A 181 -43.57 -18.91 13.71
C MET A 181 -44.76 -18.65 12.78
N LEU A 182 -44.57 -17.84 11.71
CA LEU A 182 -45.62 -17.52 10.74
C LEU A 182 -45.88 -18.71 9.82
N GLN A 183 -47.16 -18.94 9.53
CA GLN A 183 -47.62 -19.95 8.57
C GLN A 183 -48.12 -19.28 7.29
N VAL A 184 -48.17 -20.05 6.22
CA VAL A 184 -48.74 -19.56 4.94
C VAL A 184 -50.25 -19.32 5.12
N ASN A 185 -50.69 -18.14 4.72
CA ASN A 185 -52.07 -17.63 4.87
C ASN A 185 -52.48 -17.21 6.30
N ASP A 186 -51.51 -16.96 7.18
CA ASP A 186 -51.83 -16.25 8.41
C ASP A 186 -52.27 -14.83 8.10
N ASP A 187 -53.35 -14.41 8.74
CA ASP A 187 -53.86 -13.04 8.64
C ASP A 187 -53.07 -12.11 9.56
N GLY A 188 -52.79 -10.90 9.08
CA GLY A 188 -52.09 -9.88 9.86
C GLY A 188 -52.75 -8.52 9.72
N VAL A 189 -52.58 -7.68 10.74
CA VAL A 189 -53.08 -6.31 10.74
C VAL A 189 -51.89 -5.36 10.57
N CYS A 190 -51.93 -4.50 9.57
CA CYS A 190 -50.96 -3.42 9.41
C CYS A 190 -51.33 -2.27 10.36
N GLU A 191 -50.58 -2.12 11.46
CA GLU A 191 -50.84 -1.05 12.42
C GLU A 191 -50.33 0.32 11.94
N SER A 192 -49.24 0.34 11.19
CA SER A 192 -48.67 1.56 10.66
C SER A 192 -47.78 1.29 9.43
N ALA A 193 -47.77 2.25 8.51
CA ALA A 193 -46.84 2.23 7.38
C ALA A 193 -46.14 3.59 7.26
N SER A 194 -44.85 3.57 6.91
CA SER A 194 -44.08 4.77 6.66
C SER A 194 -43.31 4.67 5.36
N ILE A 195 -43.05 5.82 4.73
CA ILE A 195 -42.25 5.91 3.51
C ILE A 195 -40.93 6.60 3.87
N ASP A 196 -39.85 5.84 3.85
CA ASP A 196 -38.51 6.39 4.02
C ASP A 196 -37.95 6.79 2.65
N LYS A 197 -37.76 8.09 2.45
CA LYS A 197 -37.05 8.59 1.26
C LYS A 197 -35.53 8.43 1.46
N LYS A 198 -34.95 7.46 0.77
CA LYS A 198 -33.48 7.24 0.78
C LYS A 198 -32.90 7.69 -0.56
N ALA A 199 -31.80 8.41 -0.51
CA ALA A 199 -30.98 8.66 -1.69
C ALA A 199 -30.05 7.46 -1.94
N THR A 200 -29.84 7.14 -3.21
CA THR A 200 -28.82 6.15 -3.59
C THR A 200 -27.43 6.65 -3.20
N THR A 201 -26.61 5.81 -2.65
CA THR A 201 -25.22 6.12 -2.36
C THR A 201 -24.32 5.72 -3.54
N PRO A 202 -23.27 6.48 -3.85
CA PRO A 202 -22.32 6.07 -4.87
C PRO A 202 -21.62 4.76 -4.48
N PRO A 203 -21.07 4.01 -5.44
CA PRO A 203 -20.26 2.83 -5.14
C PRO A 203 -19.12 3.18 -4.18
N ARG A 204 -18.80 2.26 -3.29
CA ARG A 204 -17.68 2.44 -2.36
C ARG A 204 -16.35 2.50 -3.10
N TYR A 205 -15.40 3.29 -2.60
CA TYR A 205 -14.03 3.28 -3.08
C TYR A 205 -13.41 1.90 -2.92
N PHE A 206 -12.49 1.57 -3.81
CA PHE A 206 -11.71 0.35 -3.67
C PHE A 206 -10.68 0.49 -2.54
N THR A 207 -10.52 -0.58 -1.78
CA THR A 207 -9.37 -0.84 -0.91
C THR A 207 -8.43 -1.84 -1.59
N ASP A 208 -7.25 -2.14 -1.01
CA ASP A 208 -6.37 -3.17 -1.57
C ASP A 208 -7.11 -4.52 -1.69
N SER A 209 -7.87 -4.90 -0.66
CA SER A 209 -8.61 -6.17 -0.63
C SER A 209 -9.71 -6.24 -1.68
N THR A 210 -10.53 -5.19 -1.80
CA THR A 210 -11.64 -5.16 -2.76
C THR A 210 -11.15 -4.98 -4.19
N LEU A 211 -10.02 -4.30 -4.42
CA LEU A 211 -9.42 -4.16 -5.74
C LEU A 211 -8.81 -5.49 -6.21
N LEU A 212 -8.11 -6.23 -5.33
CA LEU A 212 -7.67 -7.59 -5.62
C LEU A 212 -8.85 -8.51 -5.97
N ALA A 213 -9.95 -8.44 -5.18
CA ALA A 213 -11.16 -9.20 -5.48
C ALA A 213 -11.83 -8.79 -6.81
N ALA A 214 -11.73 -7.52 -7.19
CA ALA A 214 -12.21 -7.05 -8.50
C ALA A 214 -11.33 -7.58 -9.65
N MET A 215 -10.01 -7.67 -9.46
CA MET A 215 -9.10 -8.23 -10.46
C MET A 215 -9.36 -9.73 -10.72
N THR A 216 -9.79 -10.50 -9.71
CA THR A 216 -10.18 -11.92 -9.91
C THR A 216 -11.51 -12.09 -10.64
N ARG A 217 -12.26 -11.02 -10.84
CA ARG A 217 -13.58 -11.00 -11.50
C ARG A 217 -13.67 -9.83 -12.48
N ALA A 218 -12.62 -9.58 -13.22
CA ALA A 218 -12.50 -8.42 -14.08
C ALA A 218 -13.51 -8.46 -15.25
N ALA A 219 -13.94 -9.64 -15.68
CA ALA A 219 -14.95 -9.83 -16.73
C ALA A 219 -16.26 -9.06 -16.46
N LYS A 220 -16.63 -8.84 -15.20
CA LYS A 220 -17.82 -8.05 -14.85
C LYS A 220 -17.77 -6.58 -15.29
N PHE A 221 -16.59 -6.06 -15.60
CA PHE A 221 -16.38 -4.69 -16.09
C PHE A 221 -16.36 -4.61 -17.62
N ILE A 222 -16.57 -5.72 -18.31
CA ILE A 222 -16.67 -5.79 -19.77
C ILE A 222 -18.15 -5.67 -20.15
N ASP A 223 -18.49 -4.70 -21.00
CA ASP A 223 -19.86 -4.48 -21.44
C ASP A 223 -20.25 -5.49 -22.54
N ASP A 224 -19.32 -5.84 -23.43
CA ASP A 224 -19.50 -6.80 -24.50
C ASP A 224 -19.68 -8.24 -23.95
N PRO A 225 -20.83 -8.91 -24.22
CA PRO A 225 -21.10 -10.23 -23.68
C PRO A 225 -20.17 -11.34 -24.20
N ASP A 226 -19.68 -11.21 -25.44
CA ASP A 226 -18.83 -12.23 -26.05
C ASP A 226 -17.41 -12.12 -25.53
N LEU A 227 -16.85 -10.92 -25.43
CA LEU A 227 -15.57 -10.68 -24.77
C LEU A 227 -15.61 -11.08 -23.28
N ARG A 228 -16.74 -10.83 -22.60
CA ARG A 228 -16.92 -11.26 -21.22
C ARG A 228 -16.79 -12.78 -21.09
N LYS A 229 -17.53 -13.52 -21.93
CA LYS A 229 -17.47 -15.00 -21.97
C LYS A 229 -16.07 -15.51 -22.31
N ALA A 230 -15.39 -14.88 -23.27
CA ALA A 230 -14.02 -15.26 -23.64
C ALA A 230 -13.04 -15.12 -22.46
N LEU A 231 -13.15 -14.04 -21.66
CA LEU A 231 -12.31 -13.85 -20.49
C LEU A 231 -12.69 -14.81 -19.34
N GLU A 232 -13.98 -15.14 -19.18
CA GLU A 232 -14.44 -16.11 -18.18
C GLU A 232 -13.98 -17.53 -18.54
N ALA A 233 -14.03 -17.91 -19.82
CA ALA A 233 -13.59 -19.21 -20.32
C ALA A 233 -12.10 -19.47 -20.05
N LYS A 234 -11.27 -18.44 -20.03
CA LYS A 234 -9.84 -18.55 -19.68
C LYS A 234 -9.62 -19.13 -18.27
N ASP A 235 -10.53 -18.84 -17.35
CA ASP A 235 -10.44 -19.25 -15.95
C ASP A 235 -11.35 -20.45 -15.63
N GLU A 236 -11.82 -21.19 -16.65
CA GLU A 236 -12.65 -22.37 -16.45
C GLU A 236 -11.91 -23.41 -15.60
N GLY A 237 -12.56 -23.89 -14.56
CA GLY A 237 -11.98 -24.81 -13.57
C GLY A 237 -11.21 -24.11 -12.42
N SER A 238 -10.93 -22.82 -12.52
CA SER A 238 -10.27 -22.02 -11.49
C SER A 238 -11.27 -21.38 -10.51
N SER A 239 -10.76 -20.79 -9.43
CA SER A 239 -11.56 -19.97 -8.50
C SER A 239 -11.83 -18.58 -9.04
N ASP A 240 -11.11 -18.13 -10.03
CA ASP A 240 -11.22 -16.86 -10.70
C ASP A 240 -12.34 -16.89 -11.74
N GLN A 241 -12.87 -15.73 -12.11
CA GLN A 241 -13.97 -15.60 -13.06
C GLN A 241 -13.67 -14.43 -14.00
N GLY A 242 -12.99 -14.72 -15.09
CA GLY A 242 -12.53 -13.73 -16.04
C GLY A 242 -11.57 -12.73 -15.39
N SER A 243 -10.48 -13.22 -14.87
CA SER A 243 -9.48 -12.48 -14.11
C SER A 243 -8.49 -11.73 -14.98
N ILE A 244 -7.86 -10.70 -14.40
CA ILE A 244 -6.66 -10.04 -14.91
C ILE A 244 -5.49 -10.24 -13.93
N GLY A 245 -4.29 -10.44 -14.49
CA GLY A 245 -3.12 -10.83 -13.71
C GLY A 245 -3.25 -12.23 -13.11
N THR A 246 -2.21 -12.65 -12.41
CA THR A 246 -2.15 -13.89 -11.65
C THR A 246 -1.95 -13.61 -10.18
N GLU A 247 -2.13 -14.60 -9.31
CA GLU A 247 -1.85 -14.48 -7.88
C GLU A 247 -0.43 -13.97 -7.58
N ALA A 248 0.54 -14.35 -8.41
CA ALA A 248 1.92 -13.92 -8.28
C ALA A 248 2.14 -12.44 -8.69
N THR A 249 1.30 -11.90 -9.57
CA THR A 249 1.52 -10.60 -10.23
C THR A 249 0.64 -9.48 -9.70
N ARG A 250 -0.59 -9.78 -9.22
CA ARG A 250 -1.59 -8.75 -8.82
C ARG A 250 -1.06 -7.79 -7.76
N ALA A 251 -0.44 -8.30 -6.70
CA ALA A 251 0.11 -7.46 -5.64
C ALA A 251 1.20 -6.50 -6.17
N GLY A 252 2.08 -6.97 -7.05
CA GLY A 252 3.11 -6.14 -7.69
C GLY A 252 2.55 -5.11 -8.67
N ILE A 253 1.44 -5.42 -9.36
CA ILE A 253 0.73 -4.46 -10.21
C ILE A 253 0.16 -3.32 -9.35
N LEU A 254 -0.49 -3.64 -8.23
CA LEU A 254 -1.02 -2.63 -7.31
C LEU A 254 0.10 -1.78 -6.70
N GLU A 255 1.24 -2.37 -6.34
CA GLU A 255 2.39 -1.62 -5.84
C GLU A 255 2.92 -0.61 -6.87
N LYS A 256 3.09 -1.04 -8.13
CA LYS A 256 3.53 -0.16 -9.23
C LYS A 256 2.52 0.96 -9.49
N LEU A 257 1.22 0.66 -9.44
CA LEU A 257 0.18 1.66 -9.61
C LEU A 257 0.19 2.66 -8.44
N ALA A 258 0.34 2.17 -7.20
CA ALA A 258 0.44 3.01 -6.01
C ALA A 258 1.63 3.97 -6.03
N ALA A 259 2.75 3.54 -6.62
CA ALA A 259 3.93 4.38 -6.81
C ALA A 259 3.68 5.53 -7.80
N ASN A 260 2.67 5.43 -8.66
CA ASN A 260 2.31 6.47 -9.62
C ASN A 260 1.29 7.46 -9.02
N THR A 261 1.77 8.30 -8.12
CA THR A 261 0.96 9.31 -7.41
C THR A 261 0.34 10.37 -8.31
N GLY A 262 0.75 10.44 -9.57
CA GLY A 262 0.12 11.28 -10.58
C GLY A 262 -1.24 10.73 -11.04
N LEU A 263 -1.44 9.42 -11.01
CA LEU A 263 -2.66 8.76 -11.48
C LEU A 263 -3.63 8.41 -10.34
N VAL A 264 -3.10 7.98 -9.19
CA VAL A 264 -3.90 7.54 -8.04
C VAL A 264 -3.38 8.14 -6.74
N SER A 265 -4.28 8.36 -5.78
CA SER A 265 -3.98 8.64 -4.38
C SER A 265 -4.50 7.50 -3.51
N ILE A 266 -3.79 7.22 -2.41
CA ILE A 266 -4.17 6.20 -1.44
C ILE A 266 -4.19 6.88 -0.07
N GLU A 267 -5.36 6.95 0.53
CA GLU A 267 -5.59 7.77 1.71
C GLU A 267 -6.62 7.17 2.66
N LYS A 268 -6.66 7.69 3.89
CA LYS A 268 -7.73 7.34 4.84
C LYS A 268 -9.02 8.05 4.45
N GLU A 269 -10.13 7.33 4.51
CA GLU A 269 -11.47 7.84 4.23
C GLU A 269 -12.42 7.47 5.37
N LYS A 270 -13.31 8.38 5.72
CA LYS A 270 -14.32 8.14 6.76
C LYS A 270 -15.24 6.98 6.38
N GLY A 271 -15.44 6.05 7.29
CA GLY A 271 -16.28 4.87 7.05
C GLY A 271 -15.55 3.70 6.38
N TYR A 272 -14.21 3.74 6.36
CA TYR A 272 -13.37 2.64 5.90
C TYR A 272 -12.34 2.29 6.98
N THR A 273 -12.12 1.00 7.16
CA THR A 273 -11.06 0.47 8.03
C THR A 273 -9.71 0.44 7.33
N GLU A 274 -9.70 0.18 6.02
CA GLU A 274 -8.51 0.19 5.15
C GLU A 274 -8.32 1.54 4.45
N LEU A 275 -7.11 1.76 3.91
CA LEU A 275 -6.84 2.85 2.98
C LEU A 275 -7.62 2.64 1.68
N VAL A 276 -8.14 3.72 1.12
CA VAL A 276 -8.91 3.69 -0.13
C VAL A 276 -8.11 4.21 -1.30
N TRP A 277 -8.39 3.67 -2.48
CA TRP A 277 -7.85 4.11 -3.75
C TRP A 277 -8.77 5.14 -4.38
N LYS A 278 -8.22 6.29 -4.72
CA LYS A 278 -8.91 7.34 -5.48
C LYS A 278 -8.11 7.69 -6.73
N THR A 279 -8.79 7.91 -7.83
CA THR A 279 -8.16 8.47 -9.03
C THR A 279 -7.91 9.95 -8.83
N THR A 280 -6.74 10.44 -9.24
CA THR A 280 -6.47 11.87 -9.31
C THR A 280 -7.16 12.47 -10.53
N LYS A 281 -7.26 13.82 -10.59
CA LYS A 281 -7.75 14.50 -11.81
C LYS A 281 -6.92 14.10 -13.04
N GLN A 282 -5.60 14.06 -12.91
CA GLN A 282 -4.71 13.62 -13.99
C GLN A 282 -4.96 12.16 -14.39
N GLY A 283 -5.20 11.28 -13.42
CA GLY A 283 -5.54 9.88 -13.69
C GLY A 283 -6.86 9.73 -14.46
N GLN A 284 -7.88 10.52 -14.10
CA GLN A 284 -9.16 10.55 -14.82
C GLN A 284 -9.00 11.06 -16.25
N GLU A 285 -8.27 12.16 -16.43
CA GLU A 285 -7.98 12.74 -17.75
C GLU A 285 -7.16 11.77 -18.61
N PHE A 286 -6.19 11.07 -18.00
CA PHE A 286 -5.41 10.04 -18.67
C PHE A 286 -6.30 8.90 -19.19
N CYS A 287 -7.18 8.37 -18.34
CA CYS A 287 -8.13 7.34 -18.75
C CYS A 287 -9.10 7.85 -19.83
N ALA A 288 -9.57 9.10 -19.74
CA ALA A 288 -10.48 9.68 -20.71
C ALA A 288 -9.82 9.92 -22.09
N ALA A 289 -8.50 10.08 -22.11
CA ALA A 289 -7.71 10.28 -23.34
C ALA A 289 -7.35 8.96 -24.05
N LEU A 290 -7.46 7.82 -23.38
CA LEU A 290 -7.17 6.50 -23.94
C LEU A 290 -8.44 5.85 -24.50
N PRO A 291 -8.30 4.98 -25.55
CA PRO A 291 -9.42 4.20 -26.07
C PRO A 291 -10.00 3.27 -24.99
N PRO A 292 -11.33 3.02 -25.03
CA PRO A 292 -12.00 2.13 -24.08
C PRO A 292 -11.38 0.72 -23.99
N GLU A 293 -10.87 0.20 -25.08
CA GLU A 293 -10.25 -1.12 -25.18
C GLU A 293 -9.00 -1.21 -24.31
N VAL A 294 -8.26 -0.11 -24.15
CA VAL A 294 -7.03 -0.06 -23.34
C VAL A 294 -7.32 0.11 -21.84
N ILE A 295 -8.38 0.87 -21.51
CA ILE A 295 -8.71 1.19 -20.12
C ILE A 295 -9.60 0.14 -19.45
N LYS A 296 -10.29 -0.69 -20.22
CA LYS A 296 -11.14 -1.79 -19.75
C LYS A 296 -10.39 -3.14 -19.89
N PRO A 297 -10.85 -4.21 -19.22
CA PRO A 297 -10.29 -5.55 -19.41
C PRO A 297 -10.48 -6.15 -20.82
N ASN A 298 -11.06 -5.41 -21.74
CA ASN A 298 -11.40 -5.84 -23.10
C ASN A 298 -10.20 -6.38 -23.87
N ILE A 299 -9.02 -5.72 -23.77
CA ILE A 299 -7.81 -6.22 -24.44
C ILE A 299 -7.36 -7.57 -23.90
N SER A 300 -7.51 -7.81 -22.60
CA SER A 300 -7.20 -9.11 -21.99
C SER A 300 -8.16 -10.20 -22.46
N ALA A 301 -9.43 -9.86 -22.67
CA ALA A 301 -10.44 -10.76 -23.21
C ALA A 301 -10.15 -11.10 -24.68
N LEU A 302 -9.83 -10.10 -25.49
CA LEU A 302 -9.46 -10.28 -26.91
C LEU A 302 -8.22 -11.18 -27.04
N TRP A 303 -7.20 -10.96 -26.19
CA TRP A 303 -6.02 -11.80 -26.21
C TRP A 303 -6.30 -13.23 -25.73
N ALA A 304 -7.20 -13.44 -24.77
CA ALA A 304 -7.62 -14.77 -24.35
C ALA A 304 -8.30 -15.53 -25.50
N GLU A 305 -9.17 -14.86 -26.26
CA GLU A 305 -9.81 -15.41 -27.45
C GLU A 305 -8.77 -15.81 -28.51
N LYS A 306 -7.84 -14.88 -28.85
CA LYS A 306 -6.78 -15.18 -29.82
C LYS A 306 -5.84 -16.30 -29.38
N GLN A 307 -5.56 -16.41 -28.09
CA GLN A 307 -4.79 -17.55 -27.56
C GLN A 307 -5.55 -18.87 -27.71
N ALA A 308 -6.88 -18.85 -27.56
CA ALA A 308 -7.70 -20.03 -27.83
C ALA A 308 -7.66 -20.41 -29.32
N GLN A 309 -7.72 -19.44 -30.25
CA GLN A 309 -7.59 -19.66 -31.68
C GLN A 309 -6.20 -20.19 -32.06
N ILE A 310 -5.14 -19.77 -31.40
CA ILE A 310 -3.78 -20.33 -31.62
C ILE A 310 -3.75 -21.78 -31.13
N LYS A 311 -4.36 -22.07 -29.98
CA LYS A 311 -4.41 -23.43 -29.43
C LYS A 311 -5.23 -24.39 -30.29
N SER A 312 -6.31 -23.91 -30.94
CA SER A 312 -7.10 -24.71 -31.88
C SER A 312 -6.45 -24.86 -33.27
N GLY A 313 -5.45 -24.04 -33.58
CA GLY A 313 -4.79 -24.02 -34.91
C GLY A 313 -5.50 -23.12 -35.93
N GLU A 314 -6.51 -22.33 -35.52
CA GLU A 314 -7.23 -21.38 -36.35
C GLU A 314 -6.42 -20.12 -36.66
N MET A 315 -5.46 -19.80 -35.79
CA MET A 315 -4.55 -18.65 -35.92
C MET A 315 -3.10 -19.10 -35.68
N THR A 316 -2.15 -18.51 -36.43
CA THR A 316 -0.72 -18.68 -36.13
C THR A 316 -0.20 -17.64 -35.13
N ILE A 317 0.89 -17.97 -34.42
CA ILE A 317 1.57 -17.02 -33.53
C ILE A 317 2.03 -15.77 -34.31
N ASN A 318 2.49 -15.94 -35.56
CA ASN A 318 2.95 -14.85 -36.38
C ASN A 318 1.81 -13.88 -36.77
N ASP A 319 0.62 -14.42 -37.08
CA ASP A 319 -0.55 -13.62 -37.36
C ASP A 319 -0.96 -12.81 -36.13
N PHE A 320 -0.95 -13.42 -34.96
CA PHE A 320 -1.25 -12.73 -33.69
C PHE A 320 -0.25 -11.58 -33.43
N ILE A 321 1.05 -11.83 -33.59
CA ILE A 321 2.08 -10.80 -33.40
C ILE A 321 1.85 -9.66 -34.38
N LYS A 322 1.62 -9.95 -35.65
CA LYS A 322 1.39 -8.93 -36.69
C LYS A 322 0.16 -8.09 -36.38
N GLU A 323 -0.97 -8.71 -36.07
CA GLU A 323 -2.18 -7.97 -35.72
C GLU A 323 -1.99 -7.07 -34.50
N ASN A 324 -1.24 -7.55 -33.50
CA ASN A 324 -0.94 -6.78 -32.31
C ASN A 324 -0.02 -5.59 -32.59
N ASP A 325 0.98 -5.75 -33.44
CA ASP A 325 1.87 -4.68 -33.90
C ASP A 325 1.08 -3.62 -34.69
N ASP A 326 0.24 -4.04 -35.63
CA ASP A 326 -0.62 -3.15 -36.41
C ASP A 326 -1.58 -2.36 -35.51
N TYR A 327 -2.15 -3.01 -34.50
CA TYR A 327 -3.00 -2.36 -33.50
C TYR A 327 -2.24 -1.30 -32.69
N ILE A 328 -1.04 -1.63 -32.20
CA ILE A 328 -0.19 -0.71 -31.42
C ILE A 328 0.21 0.50 -32.27
N HIS A 329 0.60 0.29 -33.52
CA HIS A 329 0.98 1.36 -34.43
C HIS A 329 -0.20 2.31 -34.72
N THR A 330 -1.40 1.77 -34.94
CA THR A 330 -2.63 2.53 -35.12
C THR A 330 -2.94 3.36 -33.88
N LEU A 331 -2.89 2.74 -32.70
CA LEU A 331 -3.13 3.41 -31.42
C LEU A 331 -2.16 4.58 -31.18
N ILE A 332 -0.86 4.37 -31.44
CA ILE A 332 0.16 5.41 -31.29
C ILE A 332 -0.10 6.55 -32.27
N SER A 333 -0.40 6.24 -33.54
CA SER A 333 -0.69 7.23 -34.57
C SER A 333 -1.91 8.08 -34.20
N ASP A 334 -2.99 7.45 -33.75
CA ASP A 334 -4.21 8.13 -33.31
C ASP A 334 -3.95 9.07 -32.12
N LEU A 335 -3.21 8.60 -31.13
CA LEU A 335 -2.86 9.40 -29.95
C LEU A 335 -1.93 10.57 -30.33
N GLN A 336 -1.02 10.39 -31.28
CA GLN A 336 -0.16 11.48 -31.80
C GLN A 336 -0.98 12.53 -32.55
N GLN A 337 -1.99 12.13 -33.32
CA GLN A 337 -2.85 13.06 -34.07
C GLN A 337 -3.82 13.81 -33.16
N LYS A 338 -4.45 13.13 -32.21
CA LYS A 338 -5.43 13.72 -31.28
C LYS A 338 -4.78 14.56 -30.18
N GLY A 339 -3.53 14.26 -29.85
CA GLY A 339 -2.85 14.78 -28.67
C GLY A 339 -3.45 14.24 -27.37
N LEU A 340 -2.66 14.29 -26.30
CA LEU A 340 -3.12 13.94 -24.95
C LEU A 340 -3.35 15.23 -24.17
N ASN A 341 -4.60 15.66 -24.03
CA ASN A 341 -4.98 16.78 -23.13
C ASN A 341 -5.06 16.29 -21.68
N ILE A 342 -3.89 16.12 -21.06
CA ILE A 342 -3.80 15.72 -19.66
C ILE A 342 -3.29 16.92 -18.87
N SER A 343 -4.03 17.36 -17.86
CA SER A 343 -3.58 18.41 -16.94
C SER A 343 -2.32 17.91 -16.24
N SER A 344 -1.20 18.52 -16.54
CA SER A 344 0.05 18.21 -15.86
C SER A 344 0.01 18.82 -14.44
N ASN A 345 -0.08 17.98 -13.41
CA ASN A 345 0.31 18.38 -12.05
C ASN A 345 1.85 18.44 -11.92
N ALA A 346 2.55 18.30 -13.04
CA ALA A 346 3.99 18.38 -13.08
C ALA A 346 4.39 19.80 -12.70
N ILE A 347 5.21 19.91 -11.69
CA ILE A 347 5.75 21.19 -11.22
C ILE A 347 6.84 21.61 -12.22
N PRO A 348 6.67 22.69 -12.98
CA PRO A 348 7.70 23.14 -13.90
C PRO A 348 9.02 23.39 -13.15
N CYS A 349 10.13 23.05 -13.76
CA CYS A 349 11.43 23.37 -13.19
C CYS A 349 11.66 24.90 -13.26
N PRO A 350 11.76 25.60 -12.11
CA PRO A 350 11.91 27.05 -12.13
C PRO A 350 13.27 27.52 -12.66
N ALA A 351 14.21 26.60 -12.84
CA ALA A 351 15.55 26.93 -13.33
C ALA A 351 15.69 26.89 -14.84
N CYS A 352 15.04 25.90 -15.52
CA CYS A 352 15.17 25.78 -16.98
C CYS A 352 13.85 26.06 -17.72
N GLY A 353 12.70 26.08 -17.04
CA GLY A 353 11.39 26.30 -17.65
C GLY A 353 10.87 25.18 -18.55
N ASN A 354 11.75 24.33 -19.08
CA ASN A 354 11.43 23.30 -20.07
C ASN A 354 11.26 21.91 -19.47
N GLY A 355 11.85 21.66 -18.28
CA GLY A 355 11.73 20.39 -17.56
C GLY A 355 10.69 20.45 -16.45
N VAL A 356 10.32 19.28 -15.94
CA VAL A 356 9.44 19.16 -14.77
C VAL A 356 10.20 18.55 -13.60
N LEU A 357 9.82 18.90 -12.39
CA LEU A 357 10.41 18.34 -11.19
C LEU A 357 9.83 16.94 -10.92
N ARG A 358 10.69 15.96 -10.69
CA ARG A 358 10.35 14.58 -10.36
C ARG A 358 10.85 14.25 -8.96
N ARG A 359 10.03 13.60 -8.16
CA ARG A 359 10.41 13.09 -6.83
C ARG A 359 11.24 11.83 -6.99
N ILE A 360 12.47 11.86 -6.48
CA ILE A 360 13.46 10.79 -6.65
C ILE A 360 13.91 10.34 -5.26
N LYS A 361 14.02 9.02 -5.06
CA LYS A 361 14.57 8.45 -3.83
C LYS A 361 16.09 8.39 -3.94
N GLY A 362 16.79 9.19 -3.13
CA GLY A 362 18.25 9.18 -3.01
C GLY A 362 18.71 8.42 -1.75
N ALA A 363 20.01 8.35 -1.54
CA ALA A 363 20.62 7.70 -0.39
C ALA A 363 20.21 8.32 0.97
N ASN A 364 19.93 9.63 0.99
CA ASN A 364 19.58 10.40 2.19
C ASN A 364 18.08 10.75 2.28
N GLY A 365 17.20 10.04 1.54
CA GLY A 365 15.76 10.32 1.48
C GLY A 365 15.31 10.80 0.11
N PHE A 366 14.08 11.34 0.04
CA PHE A 366 13.53 11.85 -1.22
C PHE A 366 14.01 13.29 -1.52
N PHE A 367 14.21 13.56 -2.81
CA PHE A 367 14.46 14.88 -3.35
C PHE A 367 13.75 15.05 -4.70
N TRP A 368 13.64 16.27 -5.18
CA TRP A 368 13.04 16.58 -6.46
C TRP A 368 14.12 16.99 -7.46
N GLY A 369 14.26 16.26 -8.54
CA GLY A 369 15.19 16.54 -9.63
C GLY A 369 14.49 16.95 -10.90
N CYS A 370 15.16 17.78 -11.72
CA CYS A 370 14.64 18.18 -13.02
C CYS A 370 14.69 17.01 -14.01
N SER A 371 13.61 16.81 -14.80
CA SER A 371 13.56 15.81 -15.86
C SER A 371 14.52 16.10 -17.03
N GLY A 372 15.00 17.32 -17.14
CA GLY A 372 16.00 17.74 -18.15
C GLY A 372 17.45 17.38 -17.81
N TYR A 373 17.68 16.55 -16.77
CA TYR A 373 19.03 16.05 -16.47
C TYR A 373 19.56 15.19 -17.65
N PRO A 374 20.85 15.32 -18.05
CA PRO A 374 21.94 16.08 -17.43
C PRO A 374 22.02 17.56 -17.85
N GLY A 375 21.19 18.02 -18.78
CA GLY A 375 21.20 19.42 -19.25
C GLY A 375 20.82 20.43 -18.15
N CYS A 376 19.81 20.09 -17.34
CA CYS A 376 19.45 20.84 -16.14
C CYS A 376 19.74 20.00 -14.87
N LYS A 377 20.69 20.43 -14.06
CA LYS A 377 21.10 19.73 -12.83
C LYS A 377 20.39 20.23 -11.56
N THR A 378 19.32 20.98 -11.72
CA THR A 378 18.58 21.57 -10.59
C THR A 378 17.88 20.50 -9.79
N SER A 379 18.01 20.57 -8.47
CA SER A 379 17.30 19.73 -7.51
C SER A 379 16.79 20.54 -6.33
N PHE A 380 15.69 20.06 -5.71
CA PHE A 380 15.05 20.68 -4.55
C PHE A 380 14.85 19.63 -3.45
N PRO A 381 14.93 20.03 -2.16
CA PRO A 381 14.58 19.16 -1.05
C PRO A 381 13.11 18.75 -1.13
N ASP A 382 12.82 17.52 -0.67
CA ASP A 382 11.44 17.05 -0.45
C ASP A 382 10.96 17.49 0.93
N LYS A 383 9.78 18.09 0.99
CA LYS A 383 9.07 18.34 2.24
C LYS A 383 7.65 17.86 2.07
N ASP A 384 7.29 16.83 2.82
CA ASP A 384 5.94 16.25 2.83
C ASP A 384 5.40 15.91 1.42
N GLY A 385 6.29 15.39 0.54
CA GLY A 385 5.94 15.02 -0.83
C GLY A 385 5.83 16.19 -1.81
N LYS A 386 6.31 17.39 -1.45
CA LYS A 386 6.34 18.58 -2.32
C LYS A 386 7.77 19.13 -2.45
N PRO A 387 8.15 19.67 -3.61
CA PRO A 387 9.44 20.31 -3.76
C PRO A 387 9.43 21.66 -3.04
N LEU A 388 10.45 21.93 -2.26
CA LEU A 388 10.70 23.27 -1.74
C LEU A 388 11.28 24.14 -2.87
N THR A 389 10.41 24.59 -3.78
CA THR A 389 10.79 25.46 -4.92
C THR A 389 10.89 26.91 -4.51
N GLU A 390 10.15 27.33 -3.48
CA GLU A 390 10.38 28.62 -2.87
C GLU A 390 11.67 28.52 -2.07
N LYS A 391 12.65 29.37 -2.39
CA LYS A 391 13.66 29.74 -1.41
C LYS A 391 12.89 30.32 -0.23
N GLN A 392 12.54 29.47 0.76
CA GLN A 392 12.30 30.05 2.06
C GLN A 392 13.60 30.82 2.37
N PRO A 393 13.53 32.11 2.70
CA PRO A 393 14.66 32.74 3.30
C PRO A 393 14.97 31.85 4.51
N ALA A 394 16.12 31.15 4.43
CA ALA A 394 16.68 30.42 5.57
C ALA A 394 16.61 31.46 6.70
N GLY A 395 15.84 31.15 7.77
CA GLY A 395 15.45 32.12 8.75
C GLY A 395 16.56 33.11 9.06
N GLY A 396 16.45 34.38 8.61
CA GLY A 396 17.20 35.53 9.00
C GLY A 396 18.72 35.44 9.09
N ALA A 397 19.39 34.81 8.12
CA ALA A 397 20.84 35.07 7.93
C ALA A 397 21.01 35.58 6.49
N SER A 398 21.33 36.83 6.32
CA SER A 398 21.79 37.37 5.06
C SER A 398 22.93 36.49 4.52
N ASP A 399 22.96 36.22 3.20
CA ASP A 399 24.07 35.46 2.54
C ASP A 399 25.44 36.17 2.75
N ARG A 400 25.47 37.24 3.52
CA ARG A 400 26.60 38.09 3.88
C ARG A 400 26.52 38.55 5.35
N LEU A 401 27.65 38.83 5.94
CA LEU A 401 27.71 39.46 7.30
C LEU A 401 27.34 40.95 7.21
N ASP A 402 26.72 41.45 8.24
CA ASP A 402 26.41 42.92 8.39
C ASP A 402 27.62 43.73 8.81
N VAL A 403 28.84 43.21 8.59
CA VAL A 403 30.11 43.86 8.86
C VAL A 403 31.06 43.69 7.67
N PRO A 404 31.79 44.77 7.31
CA PRO A 404 32.77 44.68 6.24
C PRO A 404 33.99 43.89 6.69
N CYS A 405 34.76 43.42 5.74
CA CYS A 405 36.04 42.73 5.98
C CYS A 405 37.03 43.67 6.75
N PRO A 406 37.61 43.18 7.83
CA PRO A 406 38.54 44.00 8.63
C PRO A 406 39.88 44.29 7.95
N SER A 407 40.15 43.61 6.81
CA SER A 407 41.37 43.77 6.02
C SER A 407 41.16 44.70 4.81
N CYS A 408 40.11 44.50 4.01
CA CYS A 408 39.93 45.19 2.72
C CYS A 408 38.59 45.94 2.57
N ASN A 409 37.78 46.00 3.62
CA ASN A 409 36.48 46.66 3.69
C ASN A 409 35.41 46.19 2.69
N LYS A 410 35.62 45.06 2.01
CA LYS A 410 34.63 44.41 1.12
C LYS A 410 33.69 43.47 1.89
N GLU A 411 32.64 43.02 1.22
CA GLU A 411 31.65 42.12 1.78
C GLU A 411 32.22 40.75 2.17
N ILE A 412 31.71 40.17 3.27
CA ILE A 412 32.02 38.81 3.71
C ILE A 412 30.80 37.92 3.45
N LEU A 413 30.94 36.92 2.58
CA LEU A 413 29.87 35.98 2.26
C LEU A 413 29.81 34.85 3.29
N VAL A 414 28.61 34.51 3.69
CA VAL A 414 28.31 33.34 4.53
C VAL A 414 28.15 32.12 3.64
N ARG A 415 28.93 31.08 3.89
CA ARG A 415 28.91 29.82 3.16
C ARG A 415 28.81 28.64 4.15
N PRO A 416 28.38 27.43 3.73
CA PRO A 416 28.25 26.28 4.63
C PRO A 416 29.55 25.93 5.41
N LYS A 417 30.71 26.19 4.82
CA LYS A 417 32.01 25.88 5.42
C LYS A 417 32.63 27.05 6.19
N GLY A 418 32.10 28.28 6.05
CA GLY A 418 32.70 29.42 6.72
C GLY A 418 32.27 30.77 6.12
N PHE A 419 33.03 31.79 6.47
CA PHE A 419 32.83 33.21 6.15
C PHE A 419 34.02 33.69 5.31
N PHE A 420 33.77 34.14 4.08
CA PHE A 420 34.80 34.40 3.08
C PHE A 420 34.67 35.82 2.53
N CYS A 421 35.76 36.58 2.54
CA CYS A 421 35.79 37.90 1.95
C CYS A 421 35.74 37.81 0.41
N THR A 422 35.07 38.75 -0.23
CA THR A 422 34.96 38.84 -1.71
C THR A 422 36.18 39.49 -2.37
N GLY A 423 37.07 40.11 -1.56
CA GLY A 423 38.15 40.94 -2.08
C GLY A 423 39.55 40.65 -1.57
N CYS A 424 39.72 39.78 -0.59
CA CYS A 424 41.04 39.39 -0.06
C CYS A 424 40.99 37.96 0.54
N ASP A 425 42.13 37.50 1.07
CA ASP A 425 42.27 36.14 1.61
C ASP A 425 41.67 35.95 3.02
N PHE A 426 40.93 36.92 3.54
CA PHE A 426 40.30 36.81 4.83
C PHE A 426 39.22 35.72 4.80
N LYS A 427 39.33 34.75 5.72
CA LYS A 427 38.39 33.65 5.87
C LYS A 427 38.30 33.20 7.33
N LEU A 428 37.09 32.87 7.75
CA LEU A 428 36.79 32.24 9.03
C LEU A 428 36.00 30.98 8.81
N TRP A 429 36.39 29.88 9.46
CA TRP A 429 35.67 28.63 9.32
C TRP A 429 34.42 28.64 10.20
N SER A 430 33.34 28.02 9.71
CA SER A 430 32.10 27.88 10.46
C SER A 430 32.21 26.95 11.66
N GLU A 431 33.29 26.16 11.72
CA GLU A 431 33.57 25.28 12.85
C GLU A 431 35.04 25.49 13.31
N ILE A 432 35.19 25.76 14.59
CA ILE A 432 36.49 25.99 15.23
C ILE A 432 36.57 25.10 16.48
N ALA A 433 37.58 24.25 16.54
CA ALA A 433 37.78 23.29 17.64
C ALA A 433 36.50 22.50 18.01
N GLY A 434 35.82 21.94 17.00
CA GLY A 434 34.62 21.13 17.16
C GLY A 434 33.32 21.92 17.54
N LYS A 435 33.37 23.25 17.52
CA LYS A 435 32.26 24.12 17.82
C LYS A 435 31.83 24.94 16.60
N LYS A 436 30.54 24.90 16.24
CA LYS A 436 29.96 25.78 15.20
C LYS A 436 29.88 27.21 15.72
N ILE A 437 30.34 28.15 14.90
CA ILE A 437 30.37 29.58 15.17
C ILE A 437 29.25 30.25 14.32
N THR A 438 28.40 31.06 14.98
CA THR A 438 27.30 31.74 14.32
C THR A 438 27.74 33.05 13.66
N SER A 439 26.98 33.53 12.66
CA SER A 439 27.23 34.84 12.00
C SER A 439 27.36 35.98 13.01
N THR A 440 26.49 36.06 14.02
CA THR A 440 26.51 37.07 15.08
C THR A 440 27.80 37.02 15.92
N GLN A 441 28.35 35.81 16.16
CA GLN A 441 29.62 35.64 16.89
C GLN A 441 30.81 36.10 16.04
N VAL A 442 30.78 35.85 14.74
CA VAL A 442 31.79 36.29 13.78
C VAL A 442 31.76 37.83 13.64
N GLU A 443 30.56 38.43 13.53
CA GLU A 443 30.39 39.89 13.51
C GLU A 443 30.95 40.55 14.78
N THR A 444 30.65 39.95 15.93
CA THR A 444 31.22 40.41 17.21
C THR A 444 32.75 40.32 17.24
N LEU A 445 33.29 39.20 16.72
CA LEU A 445 34.72 38.97 16.59
C LEU A 445 35.38 40.02 15.70
N ILE A 446 34.76 40.36 14.56
CA ILE A 446 35.28 41.34 13.62
C ILE A 446 35.19 42.75 14.21
N LYS A 447 34.05 43.14 14.81
CA LYS A 447 33.81 44.48 15.39
C LYS A 447 34.68 44.75 16.61
N LYS A 448 34.80 43.78 17.52
CA LYS A 448 35.44 43.95 18.84
C LYS A 448 36.82 43.31 18.94
N GLY A 449 37.29 42.58 17.92
CA GLY A 449 38.53 41.84 17.97
C GLY A 449 38.44 40.56 18.80
N LYS A 450 37.40 40.38 19.63
CA LYS A 450 37.16 39.17 20.43
C LYS A 450 35.66 38.95 20.70
N THR A 451 35.33 37.66 20.95
CA THR A 451 33.98 37.28 21.39
C THR A 451 33.88 37.29 22.93
N GLY A 452 32.67 37.16 23.46
CA GLY A 452 32.50 36.70 24.85
C GLY A 452 32.98 35.25 25.02
N SER A 453 33.04 34.78 26.27
CA SER A 453 33.36 33.38 26.55
C SER A 453 32.30 32.43 25.91
N LEU A 454 32.78 31.56 25.05
CA LEU A 454 31.93 30.54 24.35
C LEU A 454 32.21 29.17 24.97
N LYS A 455 31.14 28.45 25.29
CA LYS A 455 31.23 27.12 25.92
C LYS A 455 31.36 25.99 24.89
N GLY A 456 32.09 24.93 25.22
CA GLY A 456 32.03 23.64 24.52
C GLY A 456 32.95 23.51 23.33
N PHE A 457 34.11 24.17 23.28
CA PHE A 457 35.20 23.81 22.38
C PHE A 457 35.83 22.47 22.77
N THR A 458 36.38 21.74 21.82
CA THR A 458 37.04 20.45 22.06
C THR A 458 38.53 20.57 21.71
N SER A 459 39.41 20.29 22.65
CA SER A 459 40.86 20.30 22.41
C SER A 459 41.26 19.18 21.46
N THR A 460 41.91 19.50 20.35
CA THR A 460 42.42 18.52 19.39
C THR A 460 43.61 17.68 19.97
N LYS A 461 44.28 18.18 21.01
CA LYS A 461 45.39 17.47 21.66
C LYS A 461 44.95 16.50 22.76
N THR A 462 43.89 16.86 23.51
CA THR A 462 43.47 16.09 24.70
C THR A 462 42.07 15.53 24.64
N GLY A 463 41.26 15.88 23.61
CA GLY A 463 39.86 15.49 23.49
C GLY A 463 38.95 16.12 24.55
N LYS A 464 39.47 16.89 25.52
CA LYS A 464 38.66 17.49 26.59
C LYS A 464 37.94 18.75 26.13
N LYS A 465 36.74 18.96 26.64
CA LYS A 465 35.96 20.19 26.41
C LYS A 465 36.53 21.33 27.24
N PHE A 466 36.52 22.54 26.66
CA PHE A 466 36.94 23.78 27.34
C PHE A 466 36.09 24.97 26.88
N ASP A 467 36.06 26.01 27.68
CA ASP A 467 35.40 27.27 27.42
C ASP A 467 36.41 28.38 27.24
N ALA A 468 36.28 29.20 26.20
CA ALA A 468 37.19 30.29 25.91
C ALA A 468 36.52 31.38 25.05
N ALA A 469 37.08 32.59 25.05
CA ALA A 469 36.75 33.60 24.07
C ALA A 469 37.62 33.39 22.81
N LEU A 470 37.01 33.60 21.61
CA LEU A 470 37.79 33.69 20.38
C LEU A 470 38.36 35.09 20.24
N VAL A 471 39.64 35.17 19.85
CA VAL A 471 40.37 36.41 19.58
C VAL A 471 40.85 36.39 18.13
N LEU A 472 40.61 37.47 17.39
CA LEU A 472 41.13 37.63 16.04
C LEU A 472 42.61 38.03 16.11
N GLN A 473 43.49 37.09 15.82
CA GLN A 473 44.92 37.29 15.88
C GLN A 473 45.50 37.99 14.64
N ASP A 474 44.92 37.71 13.49
CA ASP A 474 45.33 38.32 12.23
C ASP A 474 44.13 38.77 11.40
N LYS A 475 44.04 40.05 11.15
CA LYS A 475 42.95 40.70 10.40
C LYS A 475 43.04 40.44 8.89
N ASN A 476 44.19 40.07 8.36
CA ASN A 476 44.39 39.83 6.94
C ASN A 476 43.92 38.42 6.50
N THR A 477 44.22 37.45 7.34
CA THR A 477 43.91 36.03 7.01
C THR A 477 42.66 35.48 7.74
N GLY A 478 42.22 36.19 8.82
CA GLY A 478 41.14 35.69 9.66
C GLY A 478 41.58 34.64 10.68
N LYS A 479 42.89 34.54 10.97
CA LYS A 479 43.40 33.62 11.98
C LYS A 479 42.91 33.97 13.38
N VAL A 480 42.35 32.98 14.09
CA VAL A 480 41.81 33.15 15.45
C VAL A 480 42.59 32.32 16.47
N GLY A 481 42.60 32.83 17.72
CA GLY A 481 43.13 32.15 18.88
C GLY A 481 42.13 32.08 20.02
N PHE A 482 42.49 31.48 21.14
CA PHE A 482 41.70 31.31 22.33
C PHE A 482 42.25 32.15 23.48
N GLU A 483 41.35 32.91 24.15
CA GLU A 483 41.63 33.60 25.41
C GLU A 483 40.79 32.94 26.51
N PHE A 484 41.49 32.44 27.54
CA PHE A 484 40.87 31.76 28.67
C PHE A 484 40.56 32.81 29.76
N ALA A 485 39.42 32.64 30.45
CA ALA A 485 39.10 33.46 31.60
C ALA A 485 40.21 33.29 32.65
N LYS A 486 40.77 34.41 33.13
CA LYS A 486 41.67 34.36 34.30
C LYS A 486 40.86 33.83 35.48
N LYS A 487 41.33 32.76 36.11
CA LYS A 487 40.79 32.25 37.37
C LYS A 487 40.90 33.33 38.46
#